data_7eebbfc25e0c7024d17308c673cfdb44
#
_entry.id   7eebbfc25e0c7024d17308c673cfdb44
#
_cell.length_a   1.000
_cell.length_b   1.000
_cell.length_c   1.000
_cell.angle_alpha   90.00
_cell.angle_beta   90.00
_cell.angle_gamma   90.00
#
_symmetry.space_group_name_H-M   'P 1'
#
loop_
_entity.id
_entity.type
_entity.pdbx_description
1 polymer ?
#
loop_
_entity_poly.entity_id
_entity_poly.type
_entity_poly.pdbx_seq_one_letter_code
_entity_poly.pdbx_strand_id
1 'polypeptide(L)'
;MSVPELAYYEAGYTVNYDKTLQADGYVWISYLSYAGNRRYIQVQKLSIEVKPEVKGTINVLNKNDQSGTFDVMISNVSSNVGLKEVQVPIWSAKNGEDGLKWYKAVKQSDGTYKTSVKISDHKNDRGEYLIHLYYVIDSGKQIGVGGTTTTVESASTTSNPSKSSIPNSGVYTFKGHASIKAEPKISAPELAYYDAGNTVNYDSLIQADGHYWISYLSYSGARRYIAIS
;
A
#
# COMPACT_ATOMS: atom_id res chain seq x y z
N MET A 1 41.54 29.26 -4.30
CA MET A 1 42.67 29.45 -5.24
C MET A 1 43.27 28.08 -5.50
N SER A 2 43.43 27.66 -6.75
CA SER A 2 44.14 26.41 -7.07
C SER A 2 45.63 26.68 -6.98
N VAL A 3 46.35 25.88 -6.22
CA VAL A 3 47.79 25.92 -6.14
C VAL A 3 48.35 25.16 -7.34
N PRO A 4 49.33 25.69 -8.08
CA PRO A 4 49.89 25.01 -9.24
C PRO A 4 50.58 23.69 -8.84
N GLU A 5 50.43 22.68 -9.68
CA GLU A 5 51.17 21.43 -9.56
C GLU A 5 52.65 21.69 -9.80
N LEU A 6 53.51 21.22 -8.90
CA LEU A 6 54.95 21.42 -8.98
C LEU A 6 55.68 20.25 -9.65
N ALA A 7 55.17 19.04 -9.49
CA ALA A 7 55.66 17.80 -10.05
C ALA A 7 54.64 16.69 -9.80
N TYR A 8 54.80 15.57 -10.46
CA TYR A 8 53.95 14.37 -10.30
C TYR A 8 54.82 13.13 -10.12
N TYR A 9 54.21 12.08 -9.59
CA TYR A 9 54.78 10.74 -9.53
C TYR A 9 53.94 9.82 -10.42
N GLU A 10 54.64 9.02 -11.23
CA GLU A 10 53.96 8.00 -12.05
C GLU A 10 53.67 6.74 -11.21
N ALA A 11 52.78 5.88 -11.73
CA ALA A 11 52.43 4.64 -11.08
C ALA A 11 53.66 3.74 -10.86
N GLY A 12 53.79 3.17 -9.68
CA GLY A 12 54.90 2.32 -9.28
C GLY A 12 56.06 3.03 -8.55
N TYR A 13 56.06 4.35 -8.52
CA TYR A 13 57.03 5.08 -7.69
C TYR A 13 56.61 5.05 -6.22
N THR A 14 57.63 5.06 -5.32
CA THR A 14 57.43 5.13 -3.87
C THR A 14 57.99 6.44 -3.34
N VAL A 15 57.31 7.01 -2.34
CA VAL A 15 57.80 8.19 -1.62
C VAL A 15 57.72 7.94 -0.12
N ASN A 16 58.83 8.27 0.59
CA ASN A 16 58.81 8.28 2.04
C ASN A 16 58.17 9.57 2.53
N TYR A 17 57.15 9.45 3.36
CA TYR A 17 56.43 10.58 3.94
C TYR A 17 56.49 10.53 5.46
N ASP A 18 56.35 11.67 6.10
CA ASP A 18 56.40 11.82 7.54
C ASP A 18 55.07 12.24 8.17
N LYS A 19 54.10 12.70 7.37
CA LYS A 19 52.78 13.12 7.84
C LYS A 19 51.69 12.79 6.86
N THR A 20 50.50 12.55 7.43
CA THR A 20 49.24 12.54 6.70
C THR A 20 48.34 13.67 7.19
N LEU A 21 47.53 14.26 6.33
CA LEU A 21 46.53 15.27 6.67
C LEU A 21 45.31 15.15 5.77
N GLN A 22 44.19 15.72 6.23
CA GLN A 22 42.99 15.81 5.46
C GLN A 22 42.69 17.29 5.17
N ALA A 23 42.57 17.64 3.90
CA ALA A 23 42.26 18.99 3.47
C ALA A 23 41.57 18.94 2.09
N ASP A 24 40.68 19.90 1.82
CA ASP A 24 39.99 20.09 0.53
C ASP A 24 39.28 18.84 0.00
N GLY A 25 38.79 17.98 0.91
CA GLY A 25 38.11 16.76 0.54
C GLY A 25 39.03 15.60 0.12
N TYR A 26 40.28 15.66 0.46
CA TYR A 26 41.30 14.64 0.15
C TYR A 26 42.17 14.29 1.35
N VAL A 27 42.72 13.08 1.32
CA VAL A 27 43.87 12.67 2.16
C VAL A 27 45.13 13.01 1.40
N TRP A 28 46.02 13.66 2.10
CA TRP A 28 47.32 14.07 1.60
C TRP A 28 48.44 13.41 2.44
N ILE A 29 49.50 13.00 1.80
CA ILE A 29 50.77 12.70 2.46
C ILE A 29 51.71 13.88 2.28
N SER A 30 52.61 14.10 3.22
CA SER A 30 53.60 15.15 3.11
C SER A 30 55.01 14.68 3.49
N TYR A 31 56.01 15.29 2.86
CA TYR A 31 57.42 14.98 3.06
C TYR A 31 58.25 16.23 2.91
N LEU A 32 59.50 16.20 3.43
CA LEU A 32 60.49 17.23 3.17
C LEU A 32 61.31 16.85 1.94
N SER A 33 61.35 17.74 0.96
CA SER A 33 62.22 17.59 -0.21
C SER A 33 63.69 17.75 0.19
N TYR A 34 64.60 17.37 -0.68
CA TYR A 34 66.07 17.57 -0.45
C TYR A 34 66.41 19.01 -0.20
N ALA A 35 65.69 19.98 -0.68
CA ALA A 35 65.84 21.39 -0.44
C ALA A 35 65.20 21.89 0.87
N GLY A 36 64.68 20.98 1.71
CA GLY A 36 64.04 21.29 2.99
C GLY A 36 62.64 21.86 2.90
N ASN A 37 62.06 21.93 1.71
CA ASN A 37 60.71 22.44 1.54
C ASN A 37 59.67 21.34 1.76
N ARG A 38 58.55 21.64 2.48
CA ARG A 38 57.42 20.75 2.64
C ARG A 38 56.70 20.58 1.32
N ARG A 39 56.44 19.33 0.95
CA ARG A 39 55.67 18.94 -0.25
C ARG A 39 54.47 18.10 0.15
N TYR A 40 53.44 18.15 -0.63
CA TYR A 40 52.19 17.46 -0.40
C TYR A 40 51.77 16.69 -1.65
N ILE A 41 51.33 15.45 -1.46
CA ILE A 41 50.82 14.59 -2.53
C ILE A 41 49.39 14.16 -2.15
N GLN A 42 48.45 14.41 -3.04
CA GLN A 42 47.11 13.91 -2.90
C GLN A 42 47.11 12.41 -3.19
N VAL A 43 46.65 11.61 -2.21
CA VAL A 43 46.67 10.14 -2.35
C VAL A 43 45.31 9.52 -2.40
N GLN A 44 44.30 10.17 -1.82
CA GLN A 44 42.92 9.63 -1.78
C GLN A 44 41.89 10.75 -1.67
N LYS A 45 40.83 10.64 -2.42
CA LYS A 45 39.63 11.48 -2.22
C LYS A 45 38.88 11.01 -0.99
N LEU A 46 38.53 11.93 -0.10
CA LEU A 46 37.63 11.63 1.02
C LEU A 46 36.21 11.43 0.48
N SER A 47 35.69 10.25 0.65
CA SER A 47 34.26 9.99 0.42
C SER A 47 33.55 10.15 1.76
N ILE A 48 32.70 11.16 1.89
CA ILE A 48 31.72 11.21 2.97
C ILE A 48 30.64 10.20 2.61
N GLU A 49 30.70 9.04 3.23
CA GLU A 49 29.63 8.05 3.07
C GLU A 49 28.40 8.54 3.85
N VAL A 50 27.48 9.18 3.14
CA VAL A 50 26.20 9.59 3.73
C VAL A 50 25.36 8.34 3.95
N LYS A 51 25.11 7.99 5.21
CA LYS A 51 24.18 6.90 5.53
C LYS A 51 22.79 7.28 5.05
N PRO A 52 22.15 6.46 4.19
CA PRO A 52 20.82 6.76 3.72
C PRO A 52 19.79 6.76 4.86
N GLU A 53 19.04 7.83 4.97
CA GLU A 53 17.87 7.93 5.84
C GLU A 53 16.66 8.10 4.95
N VAL A 54 15.73 7.14 5.03
CA VAL A 54 14.52 7.09 4.20
C VAL A 54 13.29 6.92 5.09
N LYS A 55 12.19 7.58 4.73
CA LYS A 55 10.92 7.48 5.44
C LYS A 55 9.77 7.44 4.45
N GLY A 56 8.70 6.77 4.85
CA GLY A 56 7.45 6.71 4.10
C GLY A 56 6.37 6.02 4.92
N THR A 57 5.13 6.35 4.67
CA THR A 57 3.95 5.75 5.31
C THR A 57 3.11 5.07 4.24
N ILE A 58 2.78 3.80 4.47
CA ILE A 58 1.97 3.00 3.56
C ILE A 58 0.52 3.02 4.05
N ASN A 59 -0.41 3.37 3.15
CA ASN A 59 -1.85 3.30 3.41
C ASN A 59 -2.52 2.47 2.31
N VAL A 60 -3.41 1.57 2.72
CA VAL A 60 -4.26 0.83 1.79
C VAL A 60 -5.62 1.50 1.70
N LEU A 61 -6.04 1.86 0.50
CA LEU A 61 -7.26 2.62 0.23
C LEU A 61 -8.10 1.92 -0.84
N ASN A 62 -9.36 2.34 -0.98
CA ASN A 62 -10.26 1.91 -2.04
C ASN A 62 -10.34 0.37 -2.18
N LYS A 63 -10.25 -0.33 -1.04
CA LYS A 63 -10.36 -1.78 -1.01
C LYS A 63 -11.77 -2.21 -1.44
N ASN A 64 -11.83 -3.11 -2.39
CA ASN A 64 -13.07 -3.74 -2.85
C ASN A 64 -12.90 -5.26 -2.86
N ASP A 65 -13.46 -5.91 -1.87
CA ASP A 65 -13.35 -7.36 -1.69
C ASP A 65 -14.08 -8.14 -2.81
N GLN A 66 -15.14 -7.59 -3.38
CA GLN A 66 -15.87 -8.27 -4.46
C GLN A 66 -15.04 -8.34 -5.75
N SER A 67 -14.47 -7.22 -6.18
CA SER A 67 -13.60 -7.17 -7.35
C SER A 67 -12.16 -7.64 -7.07
N GLY A 68 -11.78 -7.76 -5.80
CA GLY A 68 -10.41 -8.08 -5.41
C GLY A 68 -9.42 -7.00 -5.81
N THR A 69 -9.75 -5.75 -5.54
CA THR A 69 -8.89 -4.61 -5.89
C THR A 69 -8.63 -3.73 -4.67
N PHE A 70 -7.47 -3.09 -4.64
CA PHE A 70 -7.14 -2.07 -3.66
C PHE A 70 -6.04 -1.15 -4.20
N ASP A 71 -5.95 0.05 -3.62
CA ASP A 71 -4.88 1.00 -3.90
C ASP A 71 -3.87 1.02 -2.75
N VAL A 72 -2.60 1.13 -3.08
CA VAL A 72 -1.54 1.40 -2.11
C VAL A 72 -1.03 2.80 -2.33
N MET A 73 -1.18 3.65 -1.30
CA MET A 73 -0.72 5.02 -1.29
C MET A 73 0.43 5.17 -0.31
N ILE A 74 1.51 5.80 -0.76
CA ILE A 74 2.68 6.10 0.05
C ILE A 74 2.73 7.61 0.28
N SER A 75 2.69 8.02 1.54
CA SER A 75 2.78 9.41 1.98
C SER A 75 4.03 9.64 2.84
N ASN A 76 4.31 10.90 3.21
CA ASN A 76 5.46 11.29 4.03
C ASN A 76 6.81 10.77 3.47
N VAL A 77 6.92 10.77 2.15
CA VAL A 77 8.09 10.25 1.43
C VAL A 77 9.26 11.21 1.60
N SER A 78 10.36 10.72 2.17
CA SER A 78 11.59 11.49 2.30
C SER A 78 12.84 10.62 2.14
N SER A 79 13.92 11.23 1.62
CA SER A 79 15.24 10.63 1.48
C SER A 79 16.30 11.73 1.53
N ASN A 80 17.38 11.53 2.31
CA ASN A 80 18.52 12.44 2.38
C ASN A 80 19.57 12.20 1.28
N VAL A 81 19.38 11.18 0.44
CA VAL A 81 20.32 10.74 -0.62
C VAL A 81 19.67 10.71 -2.02
N GLY A 82 18.54 11.45 -2.18
CA GLY A 82 17.75 11.45 -3.40
C GLY A 82 16.83 10.22 -3.51
N LEU A 83 15.90 10.28 -4.46
CA LEU A 83 14.89 9.23 -4.67
C LEU A 83 14.62 9.09 -6.17
N LYS A 84 15.04 7.98 -6.74
CA LYS A 84 14.86 7.66 -8.15
C LYS A 84 13.53 6.93 -8.41
N GLU A 85 13.15 6.00 -7.52
CA GLU A 85 11.96 5.18 -7.73
C GLU A 85 11.38 4.71 -6.39
N VAL A 86 10.04 4.61 -6.33
CA VAL A 86 9.29 3.99 -5.23
C VAL A 86 8.74 2.66 -5.70
N GLN A 87 9.16 1.59 -5.03
CA GLN A 87 8.80 0.21 -5.38
C GLN A 87 7.99 -0.42 -4.25
N VAL A 88 6.96 -1.16 -4.62
CA VAL A 88 6.04 -1.82 -3.70
C VAL A 88 5.91 -3.28 -4.09
N PRO A 89 6.73 -4.19 -3.55
CA PRO A 89 6.53 -5.62 -3.70
C PRO A 89 5.32 -6.06 -2.88
N ILE A 90 4.44 -6.83 -3.51
CA ILE A 90 3.18 -7.30 -2.92
C ILE A 90 3.00 -8.77 -3.25
N TRP A 91 2.54 -9.55 -2.29
CA TRP A 91 2.21 -10.97 -2.48
C TRP A 91 1.11 -11.43 -1.51
N SER A 92 0.44 -12.51 -1.87
CA SER A 92 -0.53 -13.19 -1.00
C SER A 92 0.19 -14.06 0.03
N ALA A 93 -0.23 -14.03 1.28
CA ALA A 93 0.31 -14.90 2.33
C ALA A 93 -0.01 -16.40 2.10
N LYS A 94 -0.98 -16.70 1.26
CA LYS A 94 -1.50 -18.07 1.06
C LYS A 94 -0.46 -19.05 0.53
N ASN A 95 0.38 -18.62 -0.40
CA ASN A 95 1.38 -19.46 -1.06
C ASN A 95 2.81 -18.89 -0.93
N GLY A 96 3.06 -18.07 0.10
CA GLY A 96 4.33 -17.38 0.27
C GLY A 96 4.62 -16.41 -0.88
N GLU A 97 5.87 -16.27 -1.25
CA GLU A 97 6.30 -15.32 -2.28
C GLU A 97 6.03 -15.77 -3.73
N ASP A 98 5.38 -16.91 -3.96
CA ASP A 98 5.06 -17.45 -5.30
C ASP A 98 4.23 -16.49 -6.18
N GLY A 99 3.49 -15.58 -5.56
CA GLY A 99 2.71 -14.53 -6.21
C GLY A 99 3.33 -13.15 -6.09
N LEU A 100 4.61 -13.05 -5.74
CA LEU A 100 5.30 -11.76 -5.57
C LEU A 100 5.32 -10.98 -6.88
N LYS A 101 4.82 -9.74 -6.81
CA LYS A 101 4.90 -8.77 -7.89
C LYS A 101 5.44 -7.44 -7.38
N TRP A 102 6.40 -6.90 -8.11
CA TRP A 102 6.99 -5.59 -7.84
C TRP A 102 6.22 -4.52 -8.60
N TYR A 103 5.54 -3.64 -7.88
CA TYR A 103 4.85 -2.48 -8.45
C TYR A 103 5.74 -1.26 -8.36
N LYS A 104 5.74 -0.47 -9.42
CA LYS A 104 6.32 0.87 -9.42
C LYS A 104 5.22 1.87 -9.09
N ALA A 105 5.32 2.52 -7.93
CA ALA A 105 4.34 3.52 -7.54
C ALA A 105 4.56 4.84 -8.29
N VAL A 106 3.47 5.41 -8.80
CA VAL A 106 3.47 6.63 -9.60
C VAL A 106 3.28 7.84 -8.70
N LYS A 107 4.18 8.83 -8.84
CA LYS A 107 4.09 10.10 -8.11
C LYS A 107 2.83 10.87 -8.50
N GLN A 108 2.09 11.33 -7.51
CA GLN A 108 0.89 12.15 -7.66
C GLN A 108 1.22 13.64 -7.55
N SER A 109 0.27 14.50 -7.94
CA SER A 109 0.42 15.96 -7.88
C SER A 109 0.57 16.51 -6.46
N ASP A 110 0.05 15.80 -5.46
CA ASP A 110 0.15 16.13 -4.03
C ASP A 110 1.45 15.63 -3.36
N GLY A 111 2.36 15.04 -4.14
CA GLY A 111 3.62 14.51 -3.65
C GLY A 111 3.56 13.09 -3.08
N THR A 112 2.39 12.48 -2.99
CA THR A 112 2.24 11.06 -2.65
C THR A 112 2.62 10.17 -3.82
N TYR A 113 2.74 8.85 -3.57
CA TYR A 113 2.92 7.86 -4.63
C TYR A 113 1.82 6.81 -4.53
N LYS A 114 1.35 6.34 -5.67
CA LYS A 114 0.21 5.41 -5.74
C LYS A 114 0.48 4.26 -6.70
N THR A 115 0.00 3.07 -6.33
CA THR A 115 -0.18 1.94 -7.23
C THR A 115 -1.53 1.26 -6.97
N SER A 116 -2.14 0.73 -8.02
CA SER A 116 -3.39 -0.04 -7.92
C SER A 116 -3.10 -1.51 -8.10
N VAL A 117 -3.70 -2.32 -7.26
CA VAL A 117 -3.47 -3.77 -7.16
C VAL A 117 -4.76 -4.51 -7.51
N LYS A 118 -4.61 -5.59 -8.25
CA LYS A 118 -5.69 -6.54 -8.55
C LYS A 118 -5.24 -7.94 -8.14
N ILE A 119 -6.10 -8.68 -7.46
CA ILE A 119 -5.77 -10.06 -7.05
C ILE A 119 -5.53 -10.99 -8.25
N SER A 120 -6.08 -10.64 -9.44
CA SER A 120 -5.78 -11.38 -10.68
C SER A 120 -4.29 -11.39 -11.04
N ASP A 121 -3.55 -10.40 -10.58
CA ASP A 121 -2.09 -10.34 -10.73
C ASP A 121 -1.34 -11.26 -9.76
N HIS A 122 -2.07 -11.83 -8.78
CA HIS A 122 -1.59 -12.68 -7.69
C HIS A 122 -2.38 -13.99 -7.64
N LYS A 123 -2.55 -14.66 -8.78
CA LYS A 123 -3.23 -15.97 -8.92
C LYS A 123 -4.69 -15.98 -8.43
N ASN A 124 -5.35 -14.80 -8.34
CA ASN A 124 -6.67 -14.61 -7.73
C ASN A 124 -6.77 -15.09 -6.27
N ASP A 125 -5.65 -15.09 -5.55
CA ASP A 125 -5.64 -15.45 -4.15
C ASP A 125 -6.44 -14.44 -3.33
N ARG A 126 -7.17 -14.97 -2.35
CA ARG A 126 -7.89 -14.19 -1.34
C ARG A 126 -7.31 -14.48 0.02
N GLY A 127 -7.48 -13.56 0.95
CA GLY A 127 -6.87 -13.59 2.27
C GLY A 127 -5.89 -12.44 2.47
N GLU A 128 -4.92 -12.63 3.33
CA GLU A 128 -3.93 -11.62 3.67
C GLU A 128 -2.95 -11.38 2.53
N TYR A 129 -2.64 -10.10 2.31
CA TYR A 129 -1.62 -9.60 1.41
C TYR A 129 -0.54 -8.87 2.20
N LEU A 130 0.71 -9.21 1.94
CA LEU A 130 1.86 -8.51 2.47
C LEU A 130 2.30 -7.45 1.46
N ILE A 131 2.57 -6.26 1.97
CA ILE A 131 2.89 -5.06 1.19
C ILE A 131 4.16 -4.47 1.78
N HIS A 132 5.26 -4.49 1.05
CA HIS A 132 6.48 -3.85 1.47
C HIS A 132 6.74 -2.57 0.66
N LEU A 133 7.55 -1.69 1.22
CA LEU A 133 7.97 -0.45 0.60
C LEU A 133 9.49 -0.41 0.49
N TYR A 134 9.97 -0.16 -0.72
CA TYR A 134 11.39 0.04 -1.02
C TYR A 134 11.59 1.32 -1.83
N TYR A 135 12.69 1.97 -1.58
CA TYR A 135 13.17 3.09 -2.38
C TYR A 135 14.42 2.71 -3.16
N VAL A 136 14.44 3.05 -4.43
CA VAL A 136 15.67 3.08 -5.22
C VAL A 136 16.19 4.51 -5.14
N ILE A 137 17.34 4.70 -4.48
CA ILE A 137 17.98 6.01 -4.31
C ILE A 137 18.81 6.37 -5.55
N ASP A 138 19.33 7.59 -5.63
CA ASP A 138 20.03 8.10 -6.81
C ASP A 138 21.25 7.27 -7.21
N SER A 139 21.95 6.65 -6.26
CA SER A 139 23.03 5.71 -6.53
C SER A 139 22.59 4.38 -7.17
N GLY A 140 21.28 4.13 -7.28
CA GLY A 140 20.72 2.86 -7.76
C GLY A 140 20.56 1.79 -6.67
N LYS A 141 21.00 2.05 -5.44
CA LYS A 141 20.83 1.12 -4.31
C LYS A 141 19.35 1.06 -3.91
N GLN A 142 18.84 -0.14 -3.64
CA GLN A 142 17.52 -0.37 -3.10
C GLN A 142 17.56 -0.42 -1.57
N ILE A 143 16.63 0.28 -0.91
CA ILE A 143 16.55 0.38 0.55
C ILE A 143 15.14 0.07 1.01
N GLY A 144 14.98 -0.87 1.94
CA GLY A 144 13.71 -1.15 2.59
C GLY A 144 13.29 -0.01 3.52
N VAL A 145 12.03 0.40 3.44
CA VAL A 145 11.45 1.52 4.21
C VAL A 145 10.50 1.01 5.27
N GLY A 146 9.67 0.03 4.94
CA GLY A 146 8.68 -0.54 5.86
C GLY A 146 7.75 -1.54 5.17
N GLY A 147 6.75 -2.00 5.91
CA GLY A 147 5.74 -2.90 5.40
C GLY A 147 4.41 -2.75 6.14
N THR A 148 3.35 -3.26 5.53
CA THR A 148 2.00 -3.37 6.09
C THR A 148 1.31 -4.58 5.49
N THR A 149 0.12 -4.90 5.99
CA THR A 149 -0.73 -5.95 5.42
C THR A 149 -2.13 -5.42 5.13
N THR A 150 -2.85 -6.14 4.28
CA THR A 150 -4.28 -5.95 4.08
C THR A 150 -4.92 -7.30 3.77
N THR A 151 -6.19 -7.46 4.08
CA THR A 151 -6.93 -8.68 3.77
C THR A 151 -7.93 -8.40 2.66
N VAL A 152 -7.87 -9.18 1.57
CA VAL A 152 -8.93 -9.23 0.58
C VAL A 152 -9.79 -10.45 0.93
N GLU A 153 -10.95 -10.17 1.53
CA GLU A 153 -11.86 -11.23 1.94
C GLU A 153 -12.23 -12.10 0.73
N SER A 154 -12.47 -13.39 0.99
CA SER A 154 -13.19 -14.19 0.00
C SER A 154 -14.36 -13.32 -0.43
N ALA A 155 -14.57 -13.15 -1.76
CA ALA A 155 -15.84 -12.57 -2.16
C ALA A 155 -16.84 -13.32 -1.30
N SER A 156 -17.30 -12.71 -0.21
CA SER A 156 -18.53 -13.19 0.33
C SER A 156 -19.39 -13.28 -0.91
N THR A 157 -19.61 -14.48 -1.40
CA THR A 157 -20.98 -14.75 -1.68
C THR A 157 -21.63 -14.28 -0.39
N THR A 158 -22.04 -13.00 -0.28
CA THR A 158 -23.35 -12.77 0.22
C THR A 158 -24.07 -13.88 -0.47
N SER A 159 -24.20 -15.00 0.23
CA SER A 159 -25.23 -15.91 -0.11
C SER A 159 -26.46 -15.01 -0.02
N ASN A 160 -26.76 -14.36 -1.13
CA ASN A 160 -28.13 -14.08 -1.43
C ASN A 160 -28.78 -15.35 -0.94
N PRO A 161 -29.54 -15.36 0.16
CA PRO A 161 -30.12 -16.59 0.66
C PRO A 161 -30.65 -17.23 -0.58
N SER A 162 -30.09 -18.38 -0.90
CA SER A 162 -30.35 -19.01 -2.18
C SER A 162 -31.86 -19.00 -2.26
N LYS A 163 -32.49 -18.48 -3.33
CA LYS A 163 -33.94 -18.49 -3.52
C LYS A 163 -34.57 -19.84 -3.13
N SER A 164 -33.74 -20.86 -3.08
CA SER A 164 -34.01 -22.22 -2.63
C SER A 164 -34.27 -22.37 -1.12
N SER A 165 -33.92 -21.42 -0.25
CA SER A 165 -34.07 -21.53 1.21
C SER A 165 -35.18 -20.63 1.78
N ILE A 166 -35.65 -19.62 1.04
CA ILE A 166 -36.71 -18.73 1.50
C ILE A 166 -37.93 -18.93 0.58
N PRO A 167 -39.06 -19.42 1.10
CA PRO A 167 -40.29 -19.58 0.34
C PRO A 167 -40.78 -18.25 -0.24
N ASN A 168 -41.57 -18.29 -1.33
CA ASN A 168 -42.17 -17.07 -1.90
C ASN A 168 -43.17 -16.39 -0.96
N SER A 169 -43.66 -17.10 0.04
CA SER A 169 -44.57 -16.62 1.09
C SER A 169 -44.38 -17.44 2.36
N GLY A 170 -44.72 -16.89 3.50
CA GLY A 170 -44.58 -17.58 4.78
C GLY A 170 -44.47 -16.66 5.97
N VAL A 171 -43.88 -17.15 7.04
CA VAL A 171 -43.56 -16.38 8.24
C VAL A 171 -42.04 -16.12 8.26
N TYR A 172 -41.65 -14.91 8.47
CA TYR A 172 -40.24 -14.55 8.64
C TYR A 172 -39.98 -14.06 10.05
N THR A 173 -38.95 -14.60 10.71
CA THR A 173 -38.51 -14.17 12.04
C THR A 173 -37.23 -13.34 11.91
N PHE A 174 -37.25 -12.12 12.41
CA PHE A 174 -36.12 -11.19 12.33
C PHE A 174 -35.05 -11.55 13.37
N LYS A 175 -33.79 -11.41 12.97
CA LYS A 175 -32.61 -11.63 13.85
C LYS A 175 -32.03 -10.35 14.40
N GLY A 176 -32.51 -9.20 13.96
CA GLY A 176 -32.08 -7.88 14.35
C GLY A 176 -33.04 -6.82 13.85
N HIS A 177 -32.64 -5.55 13.94
CA HIS A 177 -33.40 -4.42 13.43
C HIS A 177 -33.64 -4.54 11.91
N ALA A 178 -34.87 -4.42 11.46
CA ALA A 178 -35.26 -4.55 10.07
C ALA A 178 -36.26 -3.47 9.67
N SER A 179 -35.84 -2.54 8.83
CA SER A 179 -36.62 -1.38 8.40
C SER A 179 -37.77 -1.78 7.47
N ILE A 180 -38.95 -1.30 7.77
CA ILE A 180 -40.16 -1.40 6.91
C ILE A 180 -40.21 -0.19 5.99
N LYS A 181 -40.35 -0.40 4.70
CA LYS A 181 -40.33 0.63 3.65
C LYS A 181 -41.57 0.58 2.75
N ALA A 182 -41.84 1.72 2.09
CA ALA A 182 -42.94 1.80 1.13
C ALA A 182 -42.62 1.19 -0.24
N GLU A 183 -41.31 1.07 -0.56
CA GLU A 183 -40.77 0.53 -1.82
C GLU A 183 -39.54 -0.32 -1.55
N PRO A 184 -39.22 -1.32 -2.40
CA PRO A 184 -38.06 -2.20 -2.20
C PRO A 184 -36.76 -1.53 -2.64
N LYS A 185 -36.35 -0.51 -1.89
CA LYS A 185 -35.17 0.32 -2.14
C LYS A 185 -34.50 0.67 -0.82
N ILE A 186 -33.20 0.42 -0.74
CA ILE A 186 -32.43 0.65 0.50
C ILE A 186 -32.45 2.13 0.90
N SER A 187 -32.38 3.04 -0.06
CA SER A 187 -32.42 4.48 0.18
C SER A 187 -33.81 5.04 0.52
N ALA A 188 -34.89 4.24 0.42
CA ALA A 188 -36.23 4.68 0.80
C ALA A 188 -36.30 4.95 2.32
N PRO A 189 -37.13 5.93 2.77
CA PRO A 189 -37.31 6.21 4.18
C PRO A 189 -37.82 5.00 4.96
N GLU A 190 -37.34 4.84 6.20
CA GLU A 190 -37.93 3.91 7.14
C GLU A 190 -39.29 4.43 7.61
N LEU A 191 -40.32 3.59 7.51
CA LEU A 191 -41.67 3.90 7.99
C LEU A 191 -41.90 3.36 9.40
N ALA A 192 -41.33 2.22 9.69
CA ALA A 192 -41.35 1.48 10.95
C ALA A 192 -40.29 0.38 10.89
N TYR A 193 -40.19 -0.45 11.92
CA TYR A 193 -39.21 -1.53 11.98
C TYR A 193 -39.70 -2.74 12.75
N TYR A 194 -39.01 -3.84 12.58
CA TYR A 194 -39.09 -5.03 13.43
C TYR A 194 -37.73 -5.22 14.14
N ASP A 195 -37.80 -5.69 15.38
CA ASP A 195 -36.61 -6.07 16.16
C ASP A 195 -36.38 -7.59 16.14
N ALA A 196 -35.24 -8.01 16.69
CA ALA A 196 -34.90 -9.41 16.83
C ALA A 196 -36.02 -10.19 17.58
N GLY A 197 -36.41 -11.33 17.04
CA GLY A 197 -37.50 -12.19 17.55
C GLY A 197 -38.89 -11.80 17.08
N ASN A 198 -39.11 -10.65 16.48
CA ASN A 198 -40.37 -10.31 15.87
C ASN A 198 -40.62 -11.16 14.61
N THR A 199 -41.87 -11.35 14.26
CA THR A 199 -42.29 -12.13 13.09
C THR A 199 -43.24 -11.35 12.20
N VAL A 200 -43.22 -11.63 10.90
CA VAL A 200 -44.19 -11.10 9.93
C VAL A 200 -44.66 -12.20 8.96
N ASN A 201 -45.94 -12.23 8.70
CA ASN A 201 -46.49 -13.02 7.58
C ASN A 201 -46.25 -12.23 6.30
N TYR A 202 -45.58 -12.79 5.32
CA TYR A 202 -45.34 -12.18 4.02
C TYR A 202 -45.93 -13.04 2.90
N ASP A 203 -46.33 -12.39 1.84
CA ASP A 203 -47.01 -13.03 0.71
C ASP A 203 -46.19 -13.02 -0.58
N SER A 204 -45.04 -12.34 -0.57
CA SER A 204 -44.21 -12.29 -1.76
C SER A 204 -42.71 -12.09 -1.37
N LEU A 205 -41.84 -12.82 -2.08
CA LEU A 205 -40.40 -12.66 -2.08
C LEU A 205 -40.01 -12.08 -3.43
N ILE A 206 -39.33 -10.91 -3.41
CA ILE A 206 -38.87 -10.23 -4.63
C ILE A 206 -37.39 -9.91 -4.53
N GLN A 207 -36.73 -9.71 -5.65
CA GLN A 207 -35.38 -9.21 -5.74
C GLN A 207 -35.39 -7.80 -6.33
N ALA A 208 -34.91 -6.85 -5.61
CA ALA A 208 -34.82 -5.45 -6.03
C ALA A 208 -33.66 -4.75 -5.30
N ASP A 209 -33.09 -3.73 -5.93
CA ASP A 209 -31.99 -2.89 -5.37
C ASP A 209 -30.81 -3.72 -4.80
N GLY A 210 -30.50 -4.86 -5.45
CA GLY A 210 -29.43 -5.77 -5.05
C GLY A 210 -29.73 -6.67 -3.84
N HIS A 211 -30.93 -6.63 -3.29
CA HIS A 211 -31.37 -7.36 -2.09
C HIS A 211 -32.57 -8.26 -2.35
N TYR A 212 -32.76 -9.25 -1.48
CA TYR A 212 -34.05 -9.93 -1.35
C TYR A 212 -34.94 -9.19 -0.37
N TRP A 213 -36.19 -9.01 -0.76
CA TRP A 213 -37.20 -8.31 -0.01
C TRP A 213 -38.41 -9.22 0.20
N ILE A 214 -38.85 -9.39 1.43
CA ILE A 214 -40.19 -9.89 1.73
C ILE A 214 -41.16 -8.74 1.66
N SER A 215 -42.37 -9.00 1.15
CA SER A 215 -43.40 -8.00 1.12
C SER A 215 -44.72 -8.54 1.63
N TYR A 216 -45.54 -7.65 2.19
CA TYR A 216 -46.83 -7.96 2.79
C TYR A 216 -47.78 -6.77 2.71
N LEU A 217 -49.08 -7.02 2.82
CA LEU A 217 -50.06 -5.96 2.98
C LEU A 217 -50.22 -5.61 4.45
N SER A 218 -50.04 -4.33 4.79
CA SER A 218 -50.28 -3.81 6.15
C SER A 218 -51.80 -3.77 6.43
N TYR A 219 -52.16 -3.55 7.69
CA TYR A 219 -53.58 -3.38 8.08
C TYR A 219 -54.31 -2.25 7.34
N SER A 220 -53.56 -1.23 6.87
CA SER A 220 -54.10 -0.15 6.03
C SER A 220 -54.28 -0.53 4.55
N GLY A 221 -53.95 -1.77 4.15
CA GLY A 221 -53.97 -2.23 2.76
C GLY A 221 -52.77 -1.75 1.93
N ALA A 222 -51.82 -1.03 2.51
CA ALA A 222 -50.64 -0.58 1.79
C ALA A 222 -49.57 -1.70 1.76
N ARG A 223 -48.93 -1.91 0.59
CA ARG A 223 -47.79 -2.83 0.44
C ARG A 223 -46.59 -2.30 1.22
N ARG A 224 -45.93 -3.20 1.92
CA ARG A 224 -44.72 -2.93 2.69
C ARG A 224 -43.58 -3.87 2.27
N TYR A 225 -42.36 -3.44 2.42
CA TYR A 225 -41.17 -4.14 1.98
C TYR A 225 -40.11 -4.12 3.08
N ILE A 226 -39.46 -5.25 3.27
CA ILE A 226 -38.37 -5.41 4.25
C ILE A 226 -37.24 -6.15 3.58
N ALA A 227 -36.05 -5.58 3.58
CA ALA A 227 -34.82 -6.23 3.12
C ALA A 227 -34.42 -7.33 4.10
N ILE A 228 -34.11 -8.52 3.58
CA ILE A 228 -33.76 -9.70 4.38
C ILE A 228 -32.37 -10.27 4.04
N SER A 229 -31.64 -9.60 3.15
CA SER A 229 -30.26 -9.96 2.77
C SER A 229 -29.47 -8.70 2.41
#